data_433c2bc5a71ab9b4bd1923dde6dcaacf
#
_entry.id   433c2bc5a71ab9b4bd1923dde6dcaacf
#
_cell.length_a   1.000
_cell.length_b   1.000
_cell.length_c   1.000
_cell.angle_alpha   90.00
_cell.angle_beta   90.00
_cell.angle_gamma   90.00
#
_symmetry.space_group_name_H-M   'P 1'
#
loop_
_entity.id
_entity.type
_entity.pdbx_description
1 polymer ?
#
loop_
_entity_poly.entity_id
_entity_poly.type
_entity_poly.pdbx_seq_one_letter_code
_entity_poly.pdbx_strand_id
1 'polypeptide(L)'
;MFFFSIEFGIIFALFFIAYWLLRGFLRLQNSLLLLFNYAILWYFGSLYFALVLALFTLFIFAASHAIAATDRKSVFLASVALVVCNLSFFKYFASFKDGFENLLRFFGLDVADIDILLPLGLSFYSFASITYLRAVYEAKRVGKGAPSDYVLLQNPKLESLPNLAIYLSFFPTIIAGPIMRSDFFFAQLHSVRFWRAKFANLIITLLLFGIVKKVLLATYVQEYSEPILRNPLNYNAIELLLGIFGYSVQLYCDFSGYVDLVCAFALMLGFTLPPNFNMPYMARNLKDFWARWHISLSTFIRDYIYIPLGGSKRGFWLTQLFVLIAFSLSGIWHGNTINFLIWGALHGLGLVWLNSLRALGLGLGSGALAGFVARVCTFCFVTFAWLFFCYKDFGDSVGFLGAFGENLAQPVGLRESVILLCGFVVFSCYPLLRNLQRMCVLYLYKIPNILKPLVLGAILCVIFVFMPDGIPNFIYAGF
;
A
#
# COMPACT_ATOMS: atom_id res chain seq x y z
N MET A 1 -6.04 13.99 6.32
CA MET A 1 -5.40 13.53 5.06
C MET A 1 -5.38 14.67 4.07
N PHE A 2 -4.20 15.14 3.65
CA PHE A 2 -4.07 16.42 2.94
C PHE A 2 -4.69 16.45 1.52
N PHE A 3 -4.80 15.31 0.80
CA PHE A 3 -5.40 15.27 -0.54
C PHE A 3 -6.87 15.73 -0.60
N PHE A 4 -7.57 15.75 0.52
CA PHE A 4 -8.97 16.18 0.61
C PHE A 4 -9.11 17.60 1.19
N SER A 5 -8.02 18.30 1.48
CA SER A 5 -8.10 19.68 1.92
C SER A 5 -8.24 20.64 0.74
N ILE A 6 -8.97 21.73 0.95
CA ILE A 6 -9.13 22.78 -0.05
C ILE A 6 -7.77 23.44 -0.35
N GLU A 7 -6.94 23.61 0.69
CA GLU A 7 -5.59 24.16 0.57
C GLU A 7 -4.74 23.32 -0.39
N PHE A 8 -4.74 21.97 -0.24
CA PHE A 8 -4.05 21.10 -1.19
C PHE A 8 -4.59 21.27 -2.61
N GLY A 9 -5.90 21.33 -2.77
CA GLY A 9 -6.53 21.53 -4.09
C GLY A 9 -6.05 22.79 -4.78
N ILE A 10 -6.00 23.93 -4.06
CA ILE A 10 -5.53 25.22 -4.59
C ILE A 10 -4.04 25.16 -4.92
N ILE A 11 -3.22 24.70 -3.96
CA ILE A 11 -1.75 24.61 -4.12
C ILE A 11 -1.41 23.69 -5.30
N PHE A 12 -2.09 22.54 -5.39
CA PHE A 12 -1.88 21.59 -6.49
C PHE A 12 -2.32 22.18 -7.84
N ALA A 13 -3.43 22.91 -7.91
CA ALA A 13 -3.88 23.54 -9.15
C ALA A 13 -2.87 24.58 -9.66
N LEU A 14 -2.34 25.42 -8.78
CA LEU A 14 -1.30 26.40 -9.13
C LEU A 14 -0.01 25.71 -9.59
N PHE A 15 0.43 24.70 -8.84
CA PHE A 15 1.57 23.87 -9.23
C PHE A 15 1.36 23.19 -10.58
N PHE A 16 0.20 22.60 -10.82
CA PHE A 16 -0.16 21.90 -12.06
C PHE A 16 -0.07 22.83 -13.28
N ILE A 17 -0.58 24.05 -13.17
CA ILE A 17 -0.49 25.06 -14.25
C ILE A 17 0.98 25.39 -14.51
N ALA A 18 1.76 25.75 -13.48
CA ALA A 18 3.16 26.07 -13.60
C ALA A 18 3.98 24.91 -14.19
N TYR A 19 3.71 23.68 -13.73
CA TYR A 19 4.37 22.46 -14.19
C TYR A 19 4.18 22.23 -15.70
N TRP A 20 2.96 22.45 -16.23
CA TRP A 20 2.67 22.26 -17.65
C TRP A 20 3.07 23.45 -18.53
N LEU A 21 3.21 24.64 -17.98
CA LEU A 21 3.84 25.77 -18.67
C LEU A 21 5.32 25.49 -18.97
N LEU A 22 5.98 24.68 -18.13
CA LEU A 22 7.37 24.26 -18.29
C LEU A 22 7.57 23.01 -19.17
N ARG A 23 6.52 22.51 -19.86
CA ARG A 23 6.55 21.25 -20.63
C ARG A 23 7.67 21.11 -21.66
N GLY A 24 8.22 22.21 -22.16
CA GLY A 24 9.35 22.23 -23.09
C GLY A 24 10.74 22.13 -22.42
N PHE A 25 10.79 22.31 -21.11
CA PHE A 25 12.02 22.43 -20.33
C PHE A 25 12.10 21.37 -19.24
N LEU A 26 12.49 20.13 -19.63
CA LEU A 26 12.47 18.97 -18.73
C LEU A 26 13.18 19.20 -17.39
N ARG A 27 14.35 19.89 -17.42
CA ARG A 27 15.12 20.17 -16.20
C ARG A 27 14.34 21.10 -15.26
N LEU A 28 13.75 22.19 -15.78
CA LEU A 28 12.95 23.13 -14.98
C LEU A 28 11.68 22.47 -14.44
N GLN A 29 11.02 21.64 -15.26
CA GLN A 29 9.87 20.87 -14.86
C GLN A 29 10.20 19.90 -13.71
N ASN A 30 11.34 19.21 -13.79
CA ASN A 30 11.82 18.33 -12.72
C ASN A 30 12.22 19.13 -11.47
N SER A 31 12.87 20.28 -11.61
CA SER A 31 13.19 21.15 -10.47
C SER A 31 11.95 21.66 -9.76
N LEU A 32 10.93 22.07 -10.51
CA LEU A 32 9.64 22.47 -9.93
C LEU A 32 8.97 21.31 -9.21
N LEU A 33 9.00 20.09 -9.76
CA LEU A 33 8.49 18.90 -9.10
C LEU A 33 9.22 18.60 -7.79
N LEU A 34 10.57 18.73 -7.77
CA LEU A 34 11.38 18.56 -6.57
C LEU A 34 10.98 19.56 -5.48
N LEU A 35 10.88 20.84 -5.84
CA LEU A 35 10.46 21.89 -4.90
C LEU A 35 9.05 21.60 -4.35
N PHE A 36 8.13 21.22 -5.21
CA PHE A 36 6.77 20.89 -4.80
C PHE A 36 6.71 19.70 -3.85
N ASN A 37 7.46 18.62 -4.12
CA ASN A 37 7.51 17.45 -3.26
C ASN A 37 7.95 17.82 -1.82
N TYR A 38 9.02 18.59 -1.69
CA TYR A 38 9.53 19.02 -0.38
C TYR A 38 8.63 20.08 0.28
N ALA A 39 8.03 20.98 -0.51
CA ALA A 39 7.07 21.97 0.01
C ALA A 39 5.83 21.31 0.60
N ILE A 40 5.27 20.27 -0.04
CA ILE A 40 4.15 19.47 0.48
C ILE A 40 4.52 18.76 1.79
N LEU A 41 5.71 18.15 1.86
CA LEU A 41 6.19 17.50 3.09
C LEU A 41 6.35 18.50 4.22
N TRP A 42 6.86 19.68 3.94
CA TRP A 42 7.01 20.74 4.93
C TRP A 42 5.65 21.29 5.38
N TYR A 43 4.79 21.65 4.43
CA TYR A 43 3.54 22.36 4.71
C TYR A 43 2.50 21.46 5.41
N PHE A 44 2.29 20.24 4.91
CA PHE A 44 1.32 19.29 5.47
C PHE A 44 1.91 18.33 6.52
N GLY A 45 3.21 18.27 6.63
CA GLY A 45 3.90 17.48 7.63
C GLY A 45 4.64 18.37 8.62
N SER A 46 5.94 18.48 8.45
CA SER A 46 6.79 19.38 9.21
C SER A 46 8.14 19.57 8.50
N LEU A 47 8.87 20.63 8.88
CA LEU A 47 10.26 20.81 8.43
C LEU A 47 11.14 19.61 8.80
N TYR A 48 10.88 18.99 9.96
CA TYR A 48 11.56 17.78 10.42
C TYR A 48 11.47 16.65 9.37
N PHE A 49 10.28 16.36 8.82
CA PHE A 49 10.12 15.29 7.82
C PHE A 49 10.88 15.59 6.52
N ALA A 50 10.86 16.84 6.06
CA ALA A 50 11.62 17.26 4.89
C ALA A 50 13.13 17.13 5.11
N LEU A 51 13.64 17.53 6.28
CA LEU A 51 15.07 17.42 6.63
C LEU A 51 15.51 15.96 6.77
N VAL A 52 14.72 15.11 7.46
CA VAL A 52 15.04 13.68 7.59
C VAL A 52 15.10 13.01 6.22
N LEU A 53 14.15 13.29 5.32
CA LEU A 53 14.18 12.77 3.96
C LEU A 53 15.37 13.29 3.15
N ALA A 54 15.75 14.57 3.32
CA ALA A 54 16.91 15.14 2.65
C ALA A 54 18.21 14.44 3.10
N LEU A 55 18.41 14.28 4.40
CA LEU A 55 19.56 13.55 4.97
C LEU A 55 19.58 12.08 4.53
N PHE A 56 18.43 11.43 4.55
CA PHE A 56 18.29 10.06 4.05
C PHE A 56 18.65 9.97 2.56
N THR A 57 18.20 10.93 1.75
CA THR A 57 18.53 10.99 0.32
C THR A 57 20.04 11.16 0.10
N LEU A 58 20.70 12.02 0.87
CA LEU A 58 22.16 12.17 0.82
C LEU A 58 22.89 10.87 1.20
N PHE A 59 22.40 10.15 2.22
CA PHE A 59 22.94 8.85 2.59
C PHE A 59 22.80 7.84 1.43
N ILE A 60 21.62 7.72 0.80
CA ILE A 60 21.38 6.80 -0.32
C ILE A 60 22.24 7.19 -1.53
N PHE A 61 22.42 8.49 -1.79
CA PHE A 61 23.29 8.99 -2.84
C PHE A 61 24.76 8.55 -2.60
N ALA A 62 25.28 8.78 -1.40
CA ALA A 62 26.63 8.35 -1.04
C ALA A 62 26.79 6.82 -1.11
N ALA A 63 25.82 6.06 -0.57
CA ALA A 63 25.81 4.60 -0.61
C ALA A 63 25.81 4.06 -2.05
N SER A 64 25.02 4.67 -2.95
CA SER A 64 24.98 4.27 -4.36
C SER A 64 26.33 4.47 -5.07
N HIS A 65 27.03 5.57 -4.77
CA HIS A 65 28.38 5.83 -5.29
C HIS A 65 29.41 4.85 -4.72
N ALA A 66 29.33 4.53 -3.42
CA ALA A 66 30.20 3.55 -2.79
C ALA A 66 30.00 2.14 -3.39
N ILE A 67 28.76 1.73 -3.64
CA ILE A 67 28.44 0.46 -4.32
C ILE A 67 29.02 0.47 -5.75
N ALA A 68 28.78 1.55 -6.49
CA ALA A 68 29.28 1.67 -7.86
C ALA A 68 30.82 1.70 -7.94
N ALA A 69 31.49 2.34 -6.98
CA ALA A 69 32.97 2.42 -6.95
C ALA A 69 33.61 1.07 -6.58
N THR A 70 33.05 0.36 -5.59
CA THR A 70 33.69 -0.84 -5.01
C THR A 70 33.28 -2.15 -5.69
N ASP A 71 32.08 -2.22 -6.26
CA ASP A 71 31.44 -3.44 -6.78
C ASP A 71 31.39 -4.60 -5.76
N ARG A 72 31.47 -4.30 -4.45
CA ARG A 72 31.51 -5.29 -3.38
C ARG A 72 30.10 -5.58 -2.89
N LYS A 73 29.75 -6.89 -2.82
CA LYS A 73 28.49 -7.35 -2.23
C LYS A 73 28.34 -6.92 -0.76
N SER A 74 29.44 -6.88 -0.01
CA SER A 74 29.44 -6.43 1.39
C SER A 74 28.99 -4.97 1.54
N VAL A 75 29.45 -4.06 0.65
CA VAL A 75 29.04 -2.65 0.66
C VAL A 75 27.53 -2.53 0.34
N PHE A 76 27.05 -3.27 -0.65
CA PHE A 76 25.61 -3.33 -0.95
C PHE A 76 24.80 -3.83 0.24
N LEU A 77 25.18 -4.96 0.84
CA LEU A 77 24.46 -5.53 1.98
C LEU A 77 24.51 -4.61 3.20
N ALA A 78 25.66 -3.98 3.49
CA ALA A 78 25.79 -3.00 4.57
C ALA A 78 24.86 -1.80 4.34
N SER A 79 24.79 -1.27 3.10
CA SER A 79 23.90 -0.16 2.77
C SER A 79 22.42 -0.53 2.96
N VAL A 80 22.01 -1.72 2.52
CA VAL A 80 20.65 -2.22 2.73
C VAL A 80 20.36 -2.42 4.21
N ALA A 81 21.31 -3.00 4.97
CA ALA A 81 21.17 -3.18 6.41
C ALA A 81 20.97 -1.84 7.13
N LEU A 82 21.74 -0.81 6.77
CA LEU A 82 21.57 0.53 7.35
C LEU A 82 20.19 1.14 7.03
N VAL A 83 19.67 0.94 5.82
CA VAL A 83 18.29 1.36 5.47
C VAL A 83 17.26 0.63 6.37
N VAL A 84 17.41 -0.68 6.53
CA VAL A 84 16.51 -1.49 7.38
C VAL A 84 16.64 -1.09 8.84
N CYS A 85 17.86 -0.87 9.35
CA CYS A 85 18.10 -0.39 10.71
C CYS A 85 17.46 0.98 10.94
N ASN A 86 17.63 1.92 9.99
CA ASN A 86 16.97 3.23 10.07
C ASN A 86 15.45 3.10 10.12
N LEU A 87 14.85 2.31 9.22
CA LEU A 87 13.42 2.04 9.24
C LEU A 87 12.96 1.43 10.58
N SER A 88 13.69 0.43 11.07
CA SER A 88 13.38 -0.26 12.34
C SER A 88 13.54 0.68 13.54
N PHE A 89 14.56 1.51 13.55
CA PHE A 89 14.79 2.49 14.61
C PHE A 89 13.59 3.41 14.79
N PHE A 90 13.19 4.10 13.74
CA PHE A 90 12.06 5.02 13.83
C PHE A 90 10.72 4.31 14.10
N LYS A 91 10.51 3.17 13.44
CA LYS A 91 9.21 2.47 13.51
C LYS A 91 8.98 1.81 14.87
N TYR A 92 10.03 1.32 15.50
CA TYR A 92 9.93 0.58 16.77
C TYR A 92 10.49 1.35 17.96
N PHE A 93 10.82 2.64 17.78
CA PHE A 93 11.42 3.47 18.84
C PHE A 93 10.63 3.40 20.14
N ALA A 94 9.31 3.53 20.09
CA ALA A 94 8.44 3.45 21.26
C ALA A 94 8.61 2.13 22.05
N SER A 95 8.98 1.01 21.39
CA SER A 95 9.14 -0.29 22.04
C SER A 95 10.45 -0.45 22.80
N PHE A 96 11.49 0.35 22.49
CA PHE A 96 12.80 0.28 23.15
C PHE A 96 13.25 1.64 23.74
N LYS A 97 12.38 2.64 23.76
CA LYS A 97 12.62 3.99 24.24
C LYS A 97 13.28 4.00 25.63
N ASP A 98 12.66 3.32 26.60
CA ASP A 98 13.15 3.27 27.98
C ASP A 98 14.57 2.68 28.07
N GLY A 99 14.83 1.62 27.32
CA GLY A 99 16.18 1.01 27.23
C GLY A 99 17.19 1.97 26.61
N PHE A 100 16.79 2.70 25.57
CA PHE A 100 17.62 3.67 24.89
C PHE A 100 17.94 4.88 25.79
N GLU A 101 16.96 5.43 26.51
CA GLU A 101 17.15 6.50 27.48
C GLU A 101 18.07 6.05 28.64
N ASN A 102 17.90 4.84 29.16
CA ASN A 102 18.77 4.30 30.19
C ASN A 102 20.22 4.15 29.70
N LEU A 103 20.41 3.75 28.44
CA LEU A 103 21.74 3.67 27.82
C LEU A 103 22.39 5.07 27.72
N LEU A 104 21.64 6.09 27.31
CA LEU A 104 22.15 7.47 27.24
C LEU A 104 22.52 8.02 28.61
N ARG A 105 21.69 7.76 29.63
CA ARG A 105 21.97 8.13 31.04
C ARG A 105 23.24 7.43 31.55
N PHE A 106 23.45 6.16 31.17
CA PHE A 106 24.69 5.44 31.52
C PHE A 106 25.95 6.14 30.96
N PHE A 107 25.85 6.79 29.78
CA PHE A 107 26.94 7.57 29.20
C PHE A 107 26.98 9.03 29.71
N GLY A 108 26.24 9.35 30.78
CA GLY A 108 26.22 10.70 31.39
C GLY A 108 25.45 11.75 30.58
N LEU A 109 24.65 11.33 29.60
CA LEU A 109 23.75 12.22 28.88
C LEU A 109 22.41 12.26 29.62
N ASP A 110 22.14 13.39 30.29
CA ASP A 110 20.85 13.63 30.92
C ASP A 110 19.83 14.01 29.86
N VAL A 111 19.09 13.02 29.39
CA VAL A 111 18.12 13.19 28.33
C VAL A 111 16.74 13.05 28.94
N ALA A 112 16.01 14.16 28.95
CA ALA A 112 14.58 14.15 29.31
C ALA A 112 13.79 13.58 28.12
N ASP A 113 12.83 12.73 28.42
CA ASP A 113 11.77 12.14 27.58
C ASP A 113 11.91 12.39 26.05
N ILE A 114 12.69 11.52 25.39
CA ILE A 114 12.91 11.64 23.94
C ILE A 114 11.66 11.15 23.22
N ASP A 115 10.97 12.05 22.55
CA ASP A 115 9.89 11.70 21.64
C ASP A 115 10.37 11.85 20.19
N ILE A 116 10.53 10.72 19.51
CA ILE A 116 10.95 10.67 18.12
C ILE A 116 9.73 10.39 17.24
N LEU A 117 9.30 11.39 16.50
CA LEU A 117 8.21 11.24 15.55
C LEU A 117 8.63 10.36 14.38
N LEU A 118 7.77 9.40 14.03
CA LEU A 118 7.95 8.57 12.83
C LEU A 118 7.89 9.46 11.56
N PRO A 119 8.97 9.54 10.77
CA PRO A 119 8.97 10.35 9.57
C PRO A 119 7.93 9.89 8.56
N LEU A 120 7.16 10.84 8.03
CA LEU A 120 6.12 10.56 7.05
C LEU A 120 6.72 9.89 5.81
N GLY A 121 6.14 8.73 5.41
CA GLY A 121 6.58 7.99 4.24
C GLY A 121 7.84 7.15 4.41
N LEU A 122 8.42 7.06 5.62
CA LEU A 122 9.67 6.34 5.89
C LEU A 122 9.70 4.94 5.27
N SER A 123 8.64 4.17 5.41
CA SER A 123 8.55 2.82 4.84
C SER A 123 8.64 2.82 3.31
N PHE A 124 7.94 3.76 2.65
CA PHE A 124 7.87 3.82 1.19
C PHE A 124 9.18 4.28 0.56
N TYR A 125 9.80 5.34 1.08
CA TYR A 125 11.09 5.77 0.55
C TYR A 125 12.24 4.82 0.92
N SER A 126 12.13 4.07 2.03
CA SER A 126 13.08 2.99 2.35
C SER A 126 12.98 1.84 1.34
N PHE A 127 11.78 1.40 0.98
CA PHE A 127 11.61 0.38 -0.06
C PHE A 127 12.08 0.88 -1.43
N ALA A 128 11.73 2.12 -1.80
CA ALA A 128 12.20 2.74 -3.01
C ALA A 128 13.74 2.76 -3.07
N SER A 129 14.41 3.15 -1.97
CA SER A 129 15.87 3.18 -1.89
C SER A 129 16.51 1.80 -2.05
N ILE A 130 15.93 0.75 -1.45
CA ILE A 130 16.40 -0.63 -1.62
C ILE A 130 16.33 -1.05 -3.10
N THR A 131 15.25 -0.67 -3.82
CA THR A 131 15.15 -0.98 -5.26
C THR A 131 16.25 -0.28 -6.06
N TYR A 132 16.56 0.98 -5.72
CA TYR A 132 17.61 1.75 -6.38
C TYR A 132 19.01 1.19 -6.08
N LEU A 133 19.35 0.95 -4.81
CA LEU A 133 20.65 0.38 -4.42
C LEU A 133 20.89 -0.98 -5.09
N ARG A 134 19.84 -1.81 -5.19
CA ARG A 134 19.93 -3.09 -5.91
C ARG A 134 20.15 -2.88 -7.39
N ALA A 135 19.43 -1.96 -8.04
CA ALA A 135 19.61 -1.66 -9.44
C ALA A 135 21.05 -1.20 -9.75
N VAL A 136 21.63 -0.33 -8.90
CA VAL A 136 23.04 0.10 -9.01
C VAL A 136 24.01 -1.08 -8.84
N TYR A 137 23.75 -1.98 -7.88
CA TYR A 137 24.60 -3.15 -7.64
C TYR A 137 24.54 -4.17 -8.79
N GLU A 138 23.37 -4.41 -9.38
CA GLU A 138 23.18 -5.36 -10.48
C GLU A 138 23.64 -4.82 -11.84
N ALA A 139 23.65 -3.52 -12.03
CA ALA A 139 24.03 -2.85 -13.27
C ALA A 139 25.38 -3.29 -13.85
N LYS A 140 26.37 -3.46 -12.99
CA LYS A 140 27.71 -3.90 -13.39
C LYS A 140 27.81 -5.41 -13.71
N ARG A 141 26.73 -6.15 -13.46
CA ARG A 141 26.68 -7.63 -13.59
C ARG A 141 25.87 -8.12 -14.78
N VAL A 142 25.10 -7.25 -15.42
CA VAL A 142 24.28 -7.57 -16.60
C VAL A 142 25.10 -8.10 -17.77
N GLY A 143 26.41 -7.82 -17.85
CA GLY A 143 27.33 -8.41 -18.83
C GLY A 143 27.85 -9.82 -18.51
N LYS A 144 27.52 -10.39 -17.33
CA LYS A 144 28.11 -11.63 -16.80
C LYS A 144 27.09 -12.77 -16.58
N GLY A 145 26.02 -12.86 -17.37
CA GLY A 145 25.08 -13.98 -17.33
C GLY A 145 23.90 -13.81 -16.38
N ALA A 146 23.40 -12.59 -16.22
CA ALA A 146 22.17 -12.34 -15.49
C ALA A 146 20.93 -12.94 -16.20
N PRO A 147 19.92 -13.45 -15.47
CA PRO A 147 18.69 -13.97 -16.06
C PRO A 147 17.97 -12.92 -16.91
N SER A 148 17.44 -13.33 -18.03
CA SER A 148 16.81 -12.50 -19.07
C SER A 148 15.60 -11.65 -18.63
N ASP A 149 15.06 -11.86 -17.44
CA ASP A 149 13.92 -11.13 -16.90
C ASP A 149 14.25 -9.69 -16.43
N TYR A 150 15.55 -9.29 -16.49
CA TYR A 150 16.06 -7.97 -16.12
C TYR A 150 16.54 -7.12 -17.31
N VAL A 151 16.07 -7.42 -18.50
CA VAL A 151 16.51 -6.82 -19.78
C VAL A 151 16.20 -5.31 -19.92
N LEU A 152 15.49 -4.68 -18.99
CA LEU A 152 15.14 -3.25 -19.05
C LEU A 152 16.26 -2.30 -18.55
N LEU A 153 17.34 -2.82 -17.99
CA LEU A 153 18.45 -1.98 -17.50
C LEU A 153 19.57 -1.89 -18.54
N GLN A 154 19.32 -1.21 -19.66
CA GLN A 154 20.40 -0.72 -20.48
C GLN A 154 21.13 0.42 -19.75
N ASN A 155 22.25 0.08 -19.07
CA ASN A 155 23.13 1.01 -18.33
C ASN A 155 22.40 1.86 -17.29
N PRO A 156 22.14 1.37 -16.06
CA PRO A 156 21.74 2.25 -14.97
C PRO A 156 22.92 3.16 -14.65
N LYS A 157 22.85 4.38 -15.16
CA LYS A 157 23.72 5.47 -14.73
C LYS A 157 23.36 5.77 -13.27
N LEU A 158 24.39 6.02 -12.47
CA LEU A 158 24.18 6.66 -11.17
C LEU A 158 23.34 7.91 -11.36
N GLU A 159 22.25 8.02 -10.64
CA GLU A 159 21.37 9.16 -10.73
C GLU A 159 21.99 10.38 -10.06
N SER A 160 21.70 11.56 -10.58
CA SER A 160 22.05 12.80 -9.92
C SER A 160 21.28 12.97 -8.62
N LEU A 161 21.84 13.67 -7.65
CA LEU A 161 21.19 13.92 -6.36
C LEU A 161 19.76 14.51 -6.51
N PRO A 162 19.49 15.51 -7.39
CA PRO A 162 18.13 16.00 -7.60
C PRO A 162 17.17 14.94 -8.13
N ASN A 163 17.60 14.09 -9.06
CA ASN A 163 16.74 13.01 -9.59
C ASN A 163 16.41 11.99 -8.52
N LEU A 164 17.40 11.58 -7.72
CA LEU A 164 17.22 10.68 -6.60
C LEU A 164 16.27 11.30 -5.55
N ALA A 165 16.44 12.60 -5.26
CA ALA A 165 15.57 13.33 -4.36
C ALA A 165 14.11 13.36 -4.86
N ILE A 166 13.87 13.58 -6.16
CA ILE A 166 12.51 13.48 -6.75
C ILE A 166 11.92 12.09 -6.56
N TYR A 167 12.72 11.04 -6.81
CA TYR A 167 12.27 9.67 -6.71
C TYR A 167 11.83 9.31 -5.28
N LEU A 168 12.64 9.63 -4.29
CA LEU A 168 12.37 9.30 -2.88
C LEU A 168 11.30 10.19 -2.26
N SER A 169 11.10 11.41 -2.78
CA SER A 169 10.10 12.36 -2.29
C SER A 169 8.82 12.42 -3.12
N PHE A 170 8.65 11.58 -4.13
CA PHE A 170 7.56 11.70 -5.09
C PHE A 170 6.19 11.73 -4.39
N PHE A 171 5.59 12.93 -4.31
CA PHE A 171 4.46 13.22 -3.41
C PHE A 171 3.24 12.32 -3.61
N PRO A 172 2.90 11.84 -4.82
CA PRO A 172 1.75 10.96 -4.94
C PRO A 172 1.92 9.65 -4.16
N THR A 173 3.13 9.10 -4.08
CA THR A 173 3.38 7.78 -3.47
C THR A 173 4.11 7.82 -2.14
N ILE A 174 4.49 9.02 -1.64
CA ILE A 174 5.37 9.12 -0.46
C ILE A 174 4.70 8.61 0.82
N ILE A 175 3.41 8.87 1.02
CA ILE A 175 2.70 8.44 2.25
C ILE A 175 2.27 6.99 2.15
N ALA A 176 1.63 6.66 1.03
CA ALA A 176 1.17 5.33 0.68
C ALA A 176 0.92 5.30 -0.83
N GLY A 177 1.04 4.14 -1.43
CA GLY A 177 0.80 3.99 -2.87
C GLY A 177 1.53 2.78 -3.40
N PRO A 178 1.52 2.58 -4.72
CA PRO A 178 2.32 1.54 -5.32
C PRO A 178 3.81 1.77 -5.09
N ILE A 179 4.52 0.78 -4.56
CA ILE A 179 5.98 0.81 -4.41
C ILE A 179 6.59 0.80 -5.81
N MET A 180 7.13 1.95 -6.21
CA MET A 180 7.74 2.09 -7.53
C MET A 180 9.18 1.57 -7.53
N ARG A 181 9.51 0.81 -8.56
CA ARG A 181 10.90 0.43 -8.82
C ARG A 181 11.64 1.58 -9.48
N SER A 182 12.92 1.71 -9.16
CA SER A 182 13.76 2.81 -9.63
C SER A 182 13.86 2.90 -11.15
N ASP A 183 14.05 1.76 -11.84
CA ASP A 183 14.10 1.66 -13.29
C ASP A 183 12.83 2.17 -13.97
N PHE A 184 11.68 1.75 -13.46
CA PHE A 184 10.37 2.19 -13.96
C PHE A 184 10.14 3.69 -13.75
N PHE A 185 10.58 4.24 -12.62
CA PHE A 185 10.44 5.67 -12.33
C PHE A 185 11.40 6.54 -13.17
N PHE A 186 12.69 6.20 -13.18
CA PHE A 186 13.69 7.01 -13.88
C PHE A 186 13.51 7.00 -15.39
N ALA A 187 13.02 5.91 -15.98
CA ALA A 187 12.64 5.88 -17.39
C ALA A 187 11.60 6.98 -17.74
N GLN A 188 10.68 7.25 -16.82
CA GLN A 188 9.68 8.31 -16.99
C GLN A 188 10.21 9.69 -16.63
N LEU A 189 11.07 9.79 -15.60
CA LEU A 189 11.66 11.05 -15.16
C LEU A 189 12.56 11.67 -16.23
N HIS A 190 13.28 10.85 -16.98
CA HIS A 190 14.16 11.29 -18.07
C HIS A 190 13.46 11.52 -19.40
N SER A 191 12.20 11.11 -19.50
CA SER A 191 11.41 11.28 -20.72
C SER A 191 10.68 12.62 -20.74
N VAL A 192 10.57 13.24 -21.90
CA VAL A 192 9.71 14.41 -22.08
C VAL A 192 8.27 14.00 -21.85
N ARG A 193 7.59 14.72 -20.95
CA ARG A 193 6.22 14.45 -20.60
C ARG A 193 5.28 15.27 -21.47
N PHE A 194 4.22 14.63 -21.95
CA PHE A 194 3.18 15.25 -22.73
C PHE A 194 1.84 15.07 -22.05
N TRP A 195 1.06 16.14 -21.99
CA TRP A 195 -0.35 16.03 -21.64
C TRP A 195 -1.06 15.20 -22.71
N ARG A 196 -1.54 14.03 -22.32
CA ARG A 196 -2.28 13.15 -23.22
C ARG A 196 -3.77 13.24 -22.91
N ALA A 197 -4.52 13.93 -23.74
CA ALA A 197 -5.98 14.09 -23.59
C ALA A 197 -6.71 12.74 -23.41
N LYS A 198 -6.15 11.64 -23.98
CA LYS A 198 -6.69 10.30 -23.80
C LYS A 198 -6.71 9.82 -22.34
N PHE A 199 -5.86 10.38 -21.48
CA PHE A 199 -5.85 10.04 -20.05
C PHE A 199 -6.84 10.88 -19.23
N ALA A 200 -7.41 11.96 -19.77
CA ALA A 200 -8.33 12.83 -19.02
C ALA A 200 -9.53 12.03 -18.47
N ASN A 201 -10.17 11.21 -19.30
CA ASN A 201 -11.30 10.39 -18.85
C ASN A 201 -10.89 9.32 -17.81
N LEU A 202 -9.68 8.76 -17.93
CA LEU A 202 -9.16 7.84 -16.93
C LEU A 202 -8.88 8.56 -15.61
N ILE A 203 -8.25 9.75 -15.65
CA ILE A 203 -7.99 10.59 -14.47
C ILE A 203 -9.30 10.91 -13.75
N ILE A 204 -10.31 11.38 -14.50
CA ILE A 204 -11.65 11.66 -13.96
C ILE A 204 -12.23 10.42 -13.29
N THR A 205 -12.18 9.27 -13.97
CA THR A 205 -12.71 8.02 -13.43
C THR A 205 -11.98 7.62 -12.14
N LEU A 206 -10.64 7.71 -12.10
CA LEU A 206 -9.84 7.38 -10.92
C LEU A 206 -10.15 8.33 -9.75
N LEU A 207 -10.31 9.64 -10.00
CA LEU A 207 -10.68 10.60 -8.96
C LEU A 207 -12.06 10.27 -8.39
N LEU A 208 -13.06 10.03 -9.24
CA LEU A 208 -14.42 9.67 -8.79
C LEU A 208 -14.42 8.34 -8.01
N PHE A 209 -13.74 7.31 -8.53
CA PHE A 209 -13.65 6.01 -7.83
C PHE A 209 -12.92 6.13 -6.51
N GLY A 210 -11.84 6.92 -6.46
CA GLY A 210 -11.09 7.20 -5.25
C GLY A 210 -11.95 7.89 -4.20
N ILE A 211 -12.68 8.93 -4.57
CA ILE A 211 -13.58 9.66 -3.67
C ILE A 211 -14.73 8.75 -3.21
N VAL A 212 -15.43 8.07 -4.11
CA VAL A 212 -16.56 7.19 -3.75
C VAL A 212 -16.10 6.08 -2.80
N LYS A 213 -14.99 5.41 -3.12
CA LYS A 213 -14.48 4.34 -2.27
C LYS A 213 -14.03 4.84 -0.90
N LYS A 214 -13.24 5.92 -0.86
CA LYS A 214 -12.65 6.43 0.39
C LYS A 214 -13.65 7.20 1.24
N VAL A 215 -14.44 8.09 0.62
CA VAL A 215 -15.30 9.03 1.35
C VAL A 215 -16.67 8.42 1.65
N LEU A 216 -17.26 7.67 0.72
CA LEU A 216 -18.58 7.07 0.96
C LEU A 216 -18.47 5.65 1.49
N LEU A 217 -17.92 4.71 0.69
CA LEU A 217 -17.99 3.30 1.03
C LEU A 217 -17.19 2.95 2.29
N ALA A 218 -15.95 3.43 2.40
CA ALA A 218 -15.13 3.12 3.58
C ALA A 218 -15.72 3.74 4.85
N THR A 219 -16.25 4.98 4.78
CA THR A 219 -16.79 5.68 5.95
C THR A 219 -18.08 5.03 6.44
N TYR A 220 -19.08 4.80 5.56
CA TYR A 220 -20.33 4.18 5.97
C TYR A 220 -20.14 2.76 6.54
N VAL A 221 -19.24 1.99 5.92
CA VAL A 221 -18.92 0.64 6.43
C VAL A 221 -18.20 0.73 7.78
N GLN A 222 -17.34 1.75 7.97
CA GLN A 222 -16.68 1.99 9.26
C GLN A 222 -17.69 2.36 10.35
N GLU A 223 -18.62 3.29 10.08
CA GLU A 223 -19.66 3.70 11.02
C GLU A 223 -20.51 2.51 11.51
N TYR A 224 -20.76 1.54 10.62
CA TYR A 224 -21.43 0.31 10.99
C TYR A 224 -20.56 -0.66 11.78
N SER A 225 -19.30 -0.87 11.35
CA SER A 225 -18.42 -1.93 11.88
C SER A 225 -17.73 -1.53 13.18
N GLU A 226 -17.35 -0.26 13.32
CA GLU A 226 -16.52 0.21 14.44
C GLU A 226 -17.19 0.02 15.82
N PRO A 227 -18.49 0.33 16.04
CA PRO A 227 -19.15 0.07 17.31
C PRO A 227 -19.15 -1.42 17.69
N ILE A 228 -19.35 -2.30 16.70
CA ILE A 228 -19.39 -3.76 16.88
C ILE A 228 -17.99 -4.26 17.28
N LEU A 229 -16.95 -3.78 16.60
CA LEU A 229 -15.57 -4.19 16.87
C LEU A 229 -15.03 -3.62 18.19
N ARG A 230 -15.51 -2.44 18.63
CA ARG A 230 -15.10 -1.84 19.91
C ARG A 230 -15.70 -2.54 21.11
N ASN A 231 -16.94 -3.05 21.02
CA ASN A 231 -17.67 -3.62 22.15
C ASN A 231 -18.30 -4.98 21.76
N PRO A 232 -17.52 -6.01 21.44
CA PRO A 232 -18.00 -7.24 20.85
C PRO A 232 -19.01 -8.01 21.73
N LEU A 233 -18.94 -7.87 23.05
CA LEU A 233 -19.85 -8.54 23.99
C LEU A 233 -21.31 -8.06 23.87
N ASN A 234 -21.56 -6.89 23.29
CA ASN A 234 -22.89 -6.30 23.17
C ASN A 234 -23.65 -6.74 21.91
N TYR A 235 -23.05 -7.59 21.07
CA TYR A 235 -23.58 -7.96 19.76
C TYR A 235 -23.65 -9.46 19.57
N ASN A 236 -24.67 -9.95 18.88
CA ASN A 236 -24.79 -11.37 18.57
C ASN A 236 -23.72 -11.83 17.55
N ALA A 237 -23.55 -13.15 17.41
CA ALA A 237 -22.52 -13.72 16.55
C ALA A 237 -22.62 -13.29 15.07
N ILE A 238 -23.84 -13.09 14.55
CA ILE A 238 -24.02 -12.61 13.16
C ILE A 238 -23.58 -11.15 13.02
N GLU A 239 -23.90 -10.30 13.99
CA GLU A 239 -23.40 -8.91 14.00
C GLU A 239 -21.87 -8.86 14.07
N LEU A 240 -21.25 -9.73 14.88
CA LEU A 240 -19.78 -9.84 14.94
C LEU A 240 -19.18 -10.26 13.58
N LEU A 241 -19.80 -11.23 12.90
CA LEU A 241 -19.38 -11.58 11.52
C LEU A 241 -19.55 -10.42 10.55
N LEU A 242 -20.68 -9.71 10.62
CA LEU A 242 -20.93 -8.54 9.78
C LEU A 242 -19.92 -7.41 10.08
N GLY A 243 -19.56 -7.21 11.35
CA GLY A 243 -18.55 -6.24 11.78
C GLY A 243 -17.19 -6.52 11.15
N ILE A 244 -16.69 -7.76 11.23
CA ILE A 244 -15.37 -8.10 10.68
C ILE A 244 -15.38 -8.22 9.15
N PHE A 245 -16.49 -8.63 8.53
CA PHE A 245 -16.67 -8.55 7.08
C PHE A 245 -16.70 -7.10 6.60
N GLY A 246 -17.40 -6.23 7.34
CA GLY A 246 -17.39 -4.79 7.10
C GLY A 246 -15.99 -4.22 7.16
N TYR A 247 -15.20 -4.56 8.18
CA TYR A 247 -13.80 -4.14 8.27
C TYR A 247 -12.98 -4.56 7.03
N SER A 248 -13.20 -5.78 6.51
CA SER A 248 -12.54 -6.23 5.27
C SER A 248 -12.89 -5.35 4.07
N VAL A 249 -14.16 -4.95 3.94
CA VAL A 249 -14.64 -4.04 2.88
C VAL A 249 -14.09 -2.63 3.09
N GLN A 250 -14.14 -2.13 4.32
CA GLN A 250 -13.58 -0.82 4.71
C GLN A 250 -12.10 -0.73 4.33
N LEU A 251 -11.29 -1.70 4.74
CA LEU A 251 -9.85 -1.75 4.47
C LEU A 251 -9.55 -1.73 2.96
N TYR A 252 -10.32 -2.48 2.17
CA TYR A 252 -10.19 -2.48 0.72
C TYR A 252 -10.60 -1.15 0.10
N CYS A 253 -11.74 -0.60 0.48
CA CYS A 253 -12.24 0.65 -0.08
C CYS A 253 -11.34 1.83 0.32
N ASP A 254 -10.89 1.88 1.57
CA ASP A 254 -9.98 2.90 2.08
C ASP A 254 -8.67 2.91 1.30
N PHE A 255 -8.01 1.76 1.22
CA PHE A 255 -6.69 1.68 0.59
C PHE A 255 -6.76 1.74 -0.95
N SER A 256 -7.67 1.01 -1.59
CA SER A 256 -7.80 1.07 -3.05
C SER A 256 -8.31 2.43 -3.54
N GLY A 257 -9.17 3.10 -2.76
CA GLY A 257 -9.61 4.45 -3.05
C GLY A 257 -8.47 5.46 -3.00
N TYR A 258 -7.62 5.35 -1.97
CA TYR A 258 -6.40 6.16 -1.89
C TYR A 258 -5.47 5.92 -3.09
N VAL A 259 -5.24 4.66 -3.48
CA VAL A 259 -4.40 4.32 -4.64
C VAL A 259 -4.97 4.88 -5.94
N ASP A 260 -6.29 4.88 -6.12
CA ASP A 260 -6.91 5.50 -7.31
C ASP A 260 -6.61 7.01 -7.38
N LEU A 261 -6.70 7.74 -6.25
CA LEU A 261 -6.35 9.17 -6.20
C LEU A 261 -4.88 9.40 -6.52
N VAL A 262 -3.99 8.61 -5.91
CA VAL A 262 -2.54 8.67 -6.14
C VAL A 262 -2.21 8.41 -7.62
N CYS A 263 -2.84 7.42 -8.23
CA CYS A 263 -2.70 7.14 -9.66
C CYS A 263 -3.20 8.30 -10.54
N ALA A 264 -4.32 8.93 -10.15
CA ALA A 264 -4.83 10.09 -10.85
C ALA A 264 -3.86 11.27 -10.80
N PHE A 265 -3.34 11.63 -9.62
CA PHE A 265 -2.34 12.69 -9.47
C PHE A 265 -1.05 12.39 -10.25
N ALA A 266 -0.55 11.16 -10.21
CA ALA A 266 0.62 10.76 -10.98
C ALA A 266 0.37 10.91 -12.50
N LEU A 267 -0.79 10.45 -13.00
CA LEU A 267 -1.18 10.61 -14.40
C LEU A 267 -1.35 12.08 -14.82
N MET A 268 -1.85 12.95 -13.92
CA MET A 268 -1.91 14.39 -14.16
C MET A 268 -0.53 14.99 -14.36
N LEU A 269 0.51 14.44 -13.76
CA LEU A 269 1.91 14.85 -13.93
C LEU A 269 2.61 14.14 -15.11
N GLY A 270 1.93 13.24 -15.79
CA GLY A 270 2.50 12.45 -16.89
C GLY A 270 3.26 11.21 -16.45
N PHE A 271 3.13 10.80 -15.17
CA PHE A 271 3.69 9.55 -14.65
C PHE A 271 2.62 8.47 -14.56
N THR A 272 2.98 7.25 -14.91
CA THR A 272 2.16 6.05 -14.67
C THR A 272 2.68 5.31 -13.45
N LEU A 273 1.77 4.73 -12.67
CA LEU A 273 2.11 3.89 -11.52
C LEU A 273 1.77 2.42 -11.81
N PRO A 274 2.48 1.46 -11.20
CA PRO A 274 2.13 0.06 -11.30
C PRO A 274 0.78 -0.21 -10.60
N PRO A 275 0.01 -1.22 -11.06
CA PRO A 275 -1.24 -1.58 -10.42
C PRO A 275 -0.99 -2.08 -8.98
N ASN A 276 -1.86 -1.71 -8.04
CA ASN A 276 -1.76 -2.16 -6.65
C ASN A 276 -2.92 -3.04 -6.22
N PHE A 277 -4.06 -2.95 -6.88
CA PHE A 277 -5.24 -3.76 -6.62
C PHE A 277 -5.88 -4.28 -7.92
N ASN A 278 -6.37 -5.52 -7.89
CA ASN A 278 -7.11 -6.14 -8.98
C ASN A 278 -8.24 -7.02 -8.43
N MET A 279 -9.28 -6.39 -7.84
CA MET A 279 -10.44 -7.08 -7.28
C MET A 279 -10.05 -8.27 -6.36
N PRO A 280 -9.40 -8.01 -5.22
CA PRO A 280 -8.77 -9.06 -4.41
C PRO A 280 -9.76 -10.08 -3.86
N TYR A 281 -11.01 -9.70 -3.59
CA TYR A 281 -12.03 -10.62 -3.08
C TYR A 281 -12.68 -11.50 -4.16
N MET A 282 -12.18 -11.45 -5.40
CA MET A 282 -12.42 -12.46 -6.43
C MET A 282 -11.49 -13.68 -6.31
N ALA A 283 -10.48 -13.62 -5.47
CA ALA A 283 -9.46 -14.64 -5.35
C ALA A 283 -10.05 -15.99 -4.92
N ARG A 284 -9.61 -17.06 -5.59
CA ARG A 284 -10.02 -18.45 -5.31
C ARG A 284 -9.05 -19.20 -4.40
N ASN A 285 -7.96 -18.57 -4.01
CA ASN A 285 -6.97 -19.08 -3.08
C ASN A 285 -6.03 -17.94 -2.65
N LEU A 286 -5.21 -18.17 -1.62
CA LEU A 286 -4.32 -17.14 -1.08
C LEU A 286 -3.24 -16.67 -2.07
N LYS A 287 -2.75 -17.53 -2.97
CA LYS A 287 -1.81 -17.11 -4.00
C LYS A 287 -2.45 -16.14 -5.00
N ASP A 288 -3.69 -16.39 -5.39
CA ASP A 288 -4.49 -15.49 -6.24
C ASP A 288 -4.83 -14.20 -5.49
N PHE A 289 -5.11 -14.26 -4.17
CA PHE A 289 -5.34 -13.08 -3.33
C PHE A 289 -4.12 -12.15 -3.33
N TRP A 290 -2.93 -12.65 -3.07
CA TRP A 290 -1.71 -11.86 -3.05
C TRP A 290 -1.23 -11.40 -4.44
N ALA A 291 -1.71 -12.02 -5.51
CA ALA A 291 -1.56 -11.50 -6.87
C ALA A 291 -2.51 -10.34 -7.19
N ARG A 292 -3.48 -10.03 -6.29
CA ARG A 292 -4.52 -9.02 -6.48
C ARG A 292 -4.55 -7.95 -5.38
N TRP A 293 -4.03 -8.24 -4.19
CA TRP A 293 -3.95 -7.36 -3.04
C TRP A 293 -2.55 -6.79 -2.89
N HIS A 294 -2.45 -5.46 -2.78
CA HIS A 294 -1.19 -4.73 -2.57
C HIS A 294 -0.04 -5.30 -3.43
N ILE A 295 -0.28 -5.36 -4.73
CA ILE A 295 0.55 -6.08 -5.71
C ILE A 295 2.00 -5.61 -5.67
N SER A 296 2.22 -4.30 -5.51
CA SER A 296 3.56 -3.73 -5.44
C SER A 296 4.34 -4.22 -4.22
N LEU A 297 3.70 -4.33 -3.03
CA LEU A 297 4.31 -4.91 -1.83
C LEU A 297 4.55 -6.41 -1.99
N SER A 298 3.55 -7.15 -2.47
CA SER A 298 3.65 -8.60 -2.68
C SER A 298 4.82 -8.96 -3.61
N THR A 299 4.98 -8.18 -4.70
CA THR A 299 6.09 -8.35 -5.63
C THR A 299 7.41 -7.89 -5.01
N PHE A 300 7.43 -6.83 -4.20
CA PHE A 300 8.63 -6.41 -3.47
C PHE A 300 9.11 -7.50 -2.51
N ILE A 301 8.22 -8.06 -1.67
CA ILE A 301 8.56 -9.14 -0.73
C ILE A 301 9.08 -10.36 -1.47
N ARG A 302 8.43 -10.74 -2.58
CA ARG A 302 8.91 -11.84 -3.43
C ARG A 302 10.32 -11.59 -3.94
N ASP A 303 10.59 -10.42 -4.52
CA ASP A 303 11.81 -10.15 -5.27
C ASP A 303 13.00 -9.77 -4.36
N TYR A 304 12.73 -9.13 -3.21
CA TYR A 304 13.77 -8.61 -2.31
C TYR A 304 13.95 -9.43 -1.03
N ILE A 305 13.01 -10.34 -0.69
CA ILE A 305 13.11 -11.21 0.49
C ILE A 305 13.08 -12.67 0.07
N TYR A 306 11.98 -13.14 -0.53
CA TYR A 306 11.77 -14.56 -0.81
C TYR A 306 12.80 -15.13 -1.81
N ILE A 307 13.01 -14.48 -2.96
CA ILE A 307 13.97 -14.94 -3.97
C ILE A 307 15.42 -14.91 -3.45
N PRO A 308 15.91 -13.85 -2.76
CA PRO A 308 17.24 -13.83 -2.18
C PRO A 308 17.50 -14.91 -1.12
N LEU A 309 16.49 -15.35 -0.36
CA LEU A 309 16.58 -16.46 0.58
C LEU A 309 16.78 -17.82 -0.13
N GLY A 310 16.45 -17.89 -1.41
CA GLY A 310 16.57 -19.11 -2.24
C GLY A 310 15.31 -19.41 -3.05
N GLY A 311 14.19 -18.78 -2.74
CA GLY A 311 12.93 -18.95 -3.46
C GLY A 311 12.48 -20.42 -3.49
N SER A 312 12.03 -20.88 -4.66
CA SER A 312 11.60 -22.28 -4.86
C SER A 312 12.71 -23.24 -5.33
N LYS A 313 13.98 -22.78 -5.35
CA LYS A 313 15.10 -23.56 -5.92
C LYS A 313 15.78 -24.49 -4.89
N ARG A 314 15.43 -24.41 -3.59
CA ARG A 314 16.08 -25.13 -2.51
C ARG A 314 15.32 -26.35 -2.00
N GLY A 315 14.36 -26.85 -2.79
CA GLY A 315 13.49 -27.97 -2.42
C GLY A 315 12.24 -27.54 -1.66
N PHE A 316 11.30 -28.49 -1.50
CA PHE A 316 9.97 -28.19 -0.98
C PHE A 316 9.98 -27.55 0.42
N TRP A 317 10.63 -28.16 1.40
CA TRP A 317 10.60 -27.73 2.80
C TRP A 317 11.23 -26.34 3.04
N LEU A 318 12.39 -26.08 2.42
CA LEU A 318 13.01 -24.75 2.50
C LEU A 318 12.17 -23.68 1.78
N THR A 319 11.50 -24.04 0.68
CA THR A 319 10.56 -23.15 0.03
C THR A 319 9.44 -22.72 0.98
N GLN A 320 8.85 -23.68 1.75
CA GLN A 320 7.81 -23.36 2.73
C GLN A 320 8.33 -22.47 3.86
N LEU A 321 9.53 -22.76 4.37
CA LEU A 321 10.17 -21.92 5.38
C LEU A 321 10.39 -20.49 4.88
N PHE A 322 10.87 -20.31 3.64
CA PHE A 322 11.08 -18.98 3.07
C PHE A 322 9.78 -18.20 2.85
N VAL A 323 8.68 -18.90 2.48
CA VAL A 323 7.35 -18.31 2.43
C VAL A 323 6.93 -17.81 3.81
N LEU A 324 7.06 -18.64 4.83
CA LEU A 324 6.69 -18.28 6.21
C LEU A 324 7.52 -17.09 6.71
N ILE A 325 8.84 -17.10 6.52
CA ILE A 325 9.71 -15.98 6.88
C ILE A 325 9.30 -14.70 6.16
N ALA A 326 9.07 -14.76 4.84
CA ALA A 326 8.73 -13.59 4.05
C ALA A 326 7.41 -12.94 4.48
N PHE A 327 6.40 -13.75 4.80
CA PHE A 327 5.10 -13.26 5.28
C PHE A 327 5.15 -12.79 6.74
N SER A 328 5.91 -13.46 7.62
CA SER A 328 6.12 -13.00 9.00
C SER A 328 6.85 -11.65 9.02
N LEU A 329 7.87 -11.45 8.18
CA LEU A 329 8.54 -10.15 8.02
C LEU A 329 7.61 -9.09 7.46
N SER A 330 6.70 -9.45 6.55
CA SER A 330 5.64 -8.53 6.08
C SER A 330 4.72 -8.12 7.22
N GLY A 331 4.36 -9.04 8.11
CA GLY A 331 3.56 -8.74 9.30
C GLY A 331 4.28 -7.78 10.24
N ILE A 332 5.50 -8.08 10.61
CA ILE A 332 6.34 -7.23 11.47
C ILE A 332 6.48 -5.83 10.84
N TRP A 333 6.65 -5.73 9.53
CA TRP A 333 6.74 -4.44 8.85
C TRP A 333 5.48 -3.58 9.05
N HIS A 334 4.29 -4.14 9.18
CA HIS A 334 3.06 -3.37 9.44
C HIS A 334 3.05 -2.74 10.84
N GLY A 335 3.56 -3.40 11.87
CA GLY A 335 3.59 -2.84 13.22
C GLY A 335 4.36 -3.68 14.22
N ASN A 336 4.51 -3.14 15.44
CA ASN A 336 5.31 -3.71 16.55
C ASN A 336 4.53 -4.65 17.47
N THR A 337 3.26 -4.96 17.17
CA THR A 337 2.44 -5.82 18.01
C THR A 337 2.48 -7.27 17.54
N ILE A 338 2.27 -8.20 18.48
CA ILE A 338 2.19 -9.64 18.18
C ILE A 338 1.11 -9.96 17.16
N ASN A 339 0.04 -9.17 17.12
CA ASN A 339 -1.05 -9.34 16.19
C ASN A 339 -0.61 -9.25 14.73
N PHE A 340 0.27 -8.31 14.39
CA PHE A 340 0.81 -8.21 13.03
C PHE A 340 1.69 -9.41 12.67
N LEU A 341 2.46 -9.93 13.63
CA LEU A 341 3.23 -11.17 13.41
C LEU A 341 2.28 -12.37 13.17
N ILE A 342 1.20 -12.49 13.97
CA ILE A 342 0.18 -13.54 13.80
C ILE A 342 -0.49 -13.40 12.43
N TRP A 343 -0.88 -12.18 12.02
CA TRP A 343 -1.44 -11.92 10.70
C TRP A 343 -0.51 -12.40 9.58
N GLY A 344 0.77 -12.02 9.63
CA GLY A 344 1.76 -12.46 8.65
C GLY A 344 1.96 -13.97 8.67
N ALA A 345 2.09 -14.59 9.85
CA ALA A 345 2.24 -16.02 10.01
C ALA A 345 1.04 -16.80 9.48
N LEU A 346 -0.20 -16.35 9.73
CA LEU A 346 -1.43 -16.96 9.19
C LEU A 346 -1.40 -16.98 7.66
N HIS A 347 -1.07 -15.87 7.02
CA HIS A 347 -0.95 -15.81 5.56
C HIS A 347 0.17 -16.72 5.04
N GLY A 348 1.33 -16.75 5.71
CA GLY A 348 2.41 -17.66 5.40
C GLY A 348 2.01 -19.13 5.52
N LEU A 349 1.41 -19.52 6.65
CA LEU A 349 0.90 -20.88 6.90
C LEU A 349 -0.19 -21.29 5.91
N GLY A 350 -1.11 -20.37 5.58
CA GLY A 350 -2.14 -20.63 4.59
C GLY A 350 -1.57 -20.89 3.18
N LEU A 351 -0.47 -20.22 2.80
CA LEU A 351 0.24 -20.52 1.56
C LEU A 351 1.02 -21.84 1.62
N VAL A 352 1.64 -22.14 2.77
CA VAL A 352 2.29 -23.45 3.01
C VAL A 352 1.27 -24.57 2.87
N TRP A 353 0.09 -24.43 3.51
CA TRP A 353 -1.02 -25.36 3.39
C TRP A 353 -1.45 -25.55 1.92
N LEU A 354 -1.67 -24.47 1.21
CA LEU A 354 -2.05 -24.51 -0.22
C LEU A 354 -0.99 -25.21 -1.08
N ASN A 355 0.30 -24.96 -0.83
CA ASN A 355 1.40 -25.61 -1.55
C ASN A 355 1.47 -27.09 -1.23
N SER A 356 1.22 -27.50 0.03
CA SER A 356 1.22 -28.89 0.48
C SER A 356 0.08 -29.68 -0.15
N LEU A 357 -1.13 -29.11 -0.19
CA LEU A 357 -2.26 -29.75 -0.89
C LEU A 357 -1.96 -29.98 -2.37
N ARG A 358 -1.36 -29.00 -3.05
CA ARG A 358 -0.95 -29.15 -4.44
C ARG A 358 0.12 -30.22 -4.66
N ALA A 359 1.09 -30.32 -3.75
CA ALA A 359 2.12 -31.34 -3.79
C ALA A 359 1.55 -32.75 -3.61
N LEU A 360 0.44 -32.89 -2.87
CA LEU A 360 -0.32 -34.15 -2.69
C LEU A 360 -1.31 -34.42 -3.83
N GLY A 361 -1.37 -33.57 -4.86
CA GLY A 361 -2.33 -33.69 -5.96
C GLY A 361 -3.77 -33.34 -5.54
N LEU A 362 -3.98 -32.78 -4.35
CA LEU A 362 -5.28 -32.38 -3.83
C LEU A 362 -5.60 -30.97 -4.30
N GLY A 363 -6.62 -30.81 -5.11
CA GLY A 363 -7.12 -29.53 -5.61
C GLY A 363 -8.63 -29.42 -5.50
N LEU A 364 -9.15 -28.20 -5.34
CA LEU A 364 -10.58 -27.96 -5.51
C LEU A 364 -10.94 -28.22 -6.97
N GLY A 365 -12.04 -28.96 -7.20
CA GLY A 365 -12.52 -29.32 -8.53
C GLY A 365 -12.70 -28.12 -9.47
N SER A 366 -12.75 -28.38 -10.76
CA SER A 366 -13.01 -27.39 -11.80
C SER A 366 -14.53 -27.23 -11.99
N GLY A 367 -15.07 -26.06 -11.77
CA GLY A 367 -16.50 -25.76 -11.98
C GLY A 367 -16.92 -24.45 -11.34
N ALA A 368 -18.08 -23.94 -11.73
CA ALA A 368 -18.59 -22.66 -11.22
C ALA A 368 -18.83 -22.71 -9.69
N LEU A 369 -19.46 -23.79 -9.20
CA LEU A 369 -19.70 -23.98 -7.76
C LEU A 369 -18.40 -24.12 -6.97
N ALA A 370 -17.45 -24.96 -7.42
CA ALA A 370 -16.15 -25.11 -6.78
C ALA A 370 -15.39 -23.77 -6.74
N GLY A 371 -15.44 -23.01 -7.84
CA GLY A 371 -14.87 -21.68 -7.90
C GLY A 371 -15.53 -20.67 -6.95
N PHE A 372 -16.85 -20.75 -6.75
CA PHE A 372 -17.57 -19.92 -5.79
C PHE A 372 -17.19 -20.28 -4.36
N VAL A 373 -17.23 -21.56 -4.00
CA VAL A 373 -16.84 -22.07 -2.66
C VAL A 373 -15.39 -21.68 -2.35
N ALA A 374 -14.47 -21.88 -3.30
CA ALA A 374 -13.06 -21.47 -3.15
C ALA A 374 -12.92 -19.96 -2.85
N ARG A 375 -13.72 -19.12 -3.51
CA ARG A 375 -13.75 -17.68 -3.27
C ARG A 375 -14.28 -17.35 -1.87
N VAL A 376 -15.37 -17.98 -1.45
CA VAL A 376 -15.92 -17.81 -0.09
C VAL A 376 -14.89 -18.22 0.97
N CYS A 377 -14.31 -19.42 0.84
CA CYS A 377 -13.29 -19.90 1.78
C CYS A 377 -12.08 -18.96 1.85
N THR A 378 -11.62 -18.45 0.68
CA THR A 378 -10.50 -17.50 0.64
C THR A 378 -10.85 -16.19 1.32
N PHE A 379 -12.05 -15.64 1.06
CA PHE A 379 -12.54 -14.43 1.69
C PHE A 379 -12.67 -14.58 3.20
N CYS A 380 -13.29 -15.67 3.67
CA CYS A 380 -13.43 -15.96 5.10
C CYS A 380 -12.06 -16.09 5.80
N PHE A 381 -11.12 -16.81 5.19
CA PHE A 381 -9.75 -16.92 5.74
C PHE A 381 -9.04 -15.55 5.83
N VAL A 382 -9.13 -14.76 4.78
CA VAL A 382 -8.50 -13.43 4.74
C VAL A 382 -9.17 -12.51 5.76
N THR A 383 -10.50 -12.55 5.89
CA THR A 383 -11.24 -11.79 6.89
C THR A 383 -10.88 -12.21 8.32
N PHE A 384 -10.75 -13.52 8.58
CA PHE A 384 -10.24 -14.01 9.87
C PHE A 384 -8.82 -13.47 10.16
N ALA A 385 -7.93 -13.47 9.17
CA ALA A 385 -6.61 -12.89 9.35
C ALA A 385 -6.66 -11.37 9.61
N TRP A 386 -7.60 -10.65 8.97
CA TRP A 386 -7.81 -9.21 9.21
C TRP A 386 -8.22 -8.90 10.64
N LEU A 387 -8.75 -9.83 11.42
CA LEU A 387 -9.03 -9.65 12.85
C LEU A 387 -7.76 -9.24 13.60
N PHE A 388 -6.64 -9.91 13.35
CA PHE A 388 -5.35 -9.61 13.96
C PHE A 388 -4.70 -8.35 13.37
N PHE A 389 -5.19 -7.85 12.26
CA PHE A 389 -4.78 -6.57 11.71
C PHE A 389 -5.60 -5.40 12.26
N CYS A 390 -6.85 -5.67 12.63
CA CYS A 390 -7.78 -4.70 13.19
C CYS A 390 -7.41 -4.25 14.59
N TYR A 391 -7.09 -5.20 15.46
CA TYR A 391 -6.77 -4.95 16.86
C TYR A 391 -5.26 -4.78 17.07
N LYS A 392 -4.89 -3.79 17.89
CA LYS A 392 -3.48 -3.59 18.27
C LYS A 392 -3.06 -4.54 19.40
N ASP A 393 -3.96 -4.80 20.34
CA ASP A 393 -3.74 -5.69 21.47
C ASP A 393 -4.20 -7.11 21.14
N PHE A 394 -3.43 -8.12 21.58
CA PHE A 394 -3.76 -9.53 21.38
C PHE A 394 -4.97 -9.95 22.23
N GLY A 395 -5.09 -9.38 23.43
CA GLY A 395 -6.23 -9.62 24.31
C GLY A 395 -7.55 -9.24 23.66
N ASP A 396 -7.60 -8.12 22.92
CA ASP A 396 -8.80 -7.67 22.20
C ASP A 396 -9.18 -8.65 21.09
N SER A 397 -8.19 -9.18 20.36
CA SER A 397 -8.46 -10.20 19.34
C SER A 397 -9.03 -11.50 19.92
N VAL A 398 -8.49 -11.94 21.06
CA VAL A 398 -8.98 -13.10 21.79
C VAL A 398 -10.36 -12.80 22.39
N GLY A 399 -10.56 -11.60 22.95
CA GLY A 399 -11.85 -11.14 23.48
C GLY A 399 -12.94 -11.14 22.42
N PHE A 400 -12.65 -10.71 21.19
CA PHE A 400 -13.59 -10.80 20.07
C PHE A 400 -13.98 -12.26 19.76
N LEU A 401 -13.00 -13.17 19.73
CA LEU A 401 -13.26 -14.59 19.47
C LEU A 401 -14.05 -15.24 20.62
N GLY A 402 -13.77 -14.85 21.88
CA GLY A 402 -14.55 -15.27 23.05
C GLY A 402 -15.99 -14.81 22.95
N ALA A 403 -16.22 -13.50 22.69
CA ALA A 403 -17.56 -12.93 22.51
C ALA A 403 -18.32 -13.62 21.37
N PHE A 404 -17.65 -13.95 20.26
CA PHE A 404 -18.26 -14.70 19.17
C PHE A 404 -18.77 -16.09 19.65
N GLY A 405 -17.96 -16.80 20.43
CA GLY A 405 -18.35 -18.12 20.99
C GLY A 405 -19.50 -18.02 21.99
N GLU A 406 -19.45 -17.07 22.92
CA GLU A 406 -20.49 -16.86 23.96
C GLU A 406 -21.81 -16.43 23.36
N ASN A 407 -21.80 -15.64 22.29
CA ASN A 407 -22.99 -15.04 21.69
C ASN A 407 -23.62 -15.88 20.56
N LEU A 408 -23.13 -17.11 20.30
CA LEU A 408 -23.65 -18.00 19.24
C LEU A 408 -25.12 -18.32 19.42
N ALA A 409 -25.62 -18.42 20.66
CA ALA A 409 -27.02 -18.76 20.98
C ALA A 409 -27.94 -17.53 21.01
N GLN A 410 -27.41 -16.32 20.87
CA GLN A 410 -28.25 -15.11 20.87
C GLN A 410 -29.13 -15.05 19.62
N PRO A 411 -30.40 -14.57 19.75
CA PRO A 411 -31.31 -14.48 18.62
C PRO A 411 -30.80 -13.49 17.57
N VAL A 412 -30.97 -13.85 16.31
CA VAL A 412 -30.63 -13.00 15.15
C VAL A 412 -31.89 -12.24 14.73
N GLY A 413 -31.78 -10.93 14.66
CA GLY A 413 -32.85 -10.06 14.22
C GLY A 413 -33.10 -10.09 12.70
N LEU A 414 -34.21 -9.53 12.27
CA LEU A 414 -34.52 -9.39 10.85
C LEU A 414 -33.54 -8.47 10.15
N ARG A 415 -33.12 -7.39 10.82
CA ARG A 415 -32.16 -6.41 10.26
C ARG A 415 -30.83 -7.07 9.90
N GLU A 416 -30.25 -7.85 10.81
CA GLU A 416 -28.99 -8.56 10.63
C GLU A 416 -29.10 -9.58 9.50
N SER A 417 -30.22 -10.32 9.45
CA SER A 417 -30.52 -11.30 8.40
C SER A 417 -30.56 -10.62 7.01
N VAL A 418 -31.22 -9.47 6.91
CA VAL A 418 -31.31 -8.69 5.65
C VAL A 418 -29.94 -8.16 5.25
N ILE A 419 -29.16 -7.60 6.18
CA ILE A 419 -27.79 -7.10 5.90
C ILE A 419 -26.90 -8.26 5.41
N LEU A 420 -26.97 -9.43 6.06
CA LEU A 420 -26.18 -10.60 5.66
C LEU A 420 -26.58 -11.07 4.24
N LEU A 421 -27.87 -11.12 3.95
CA LEU A 421 -28.37 -11.48 2.61
C LEU A 421 -27.91 -10.48 1.56
N CYS A 422 -28.03 -9.17 1.83
CA CYS A 422 -27.55 -8.11 0.94
C CYS A 422 -26.03 -8.23 0.72
N GLY A 423 -25.25 -8.44 1.79
CA GLY A 423 -23.80 -8.66 1.71
C GLY A 423 -23.45 -9.87 0.85
N PHE A 424 -24.17 -10.99 1.01
CA PHE A 424 -24.00 -12.18 0.19
C PHE A 424 -24.33 -11.94 -1.29
N VAL A 425 -25.39 -11.20 -1.59
CA VAL A 425 -25.74 -10.81 -2.97
C VAL A 425 -24.66 -9.92 -3.57
N VAL A 426 -24.22 -8.89 -2.84
CA VAL A 426 -23.13 -7.99 -3.29
C VAL A 426 -21.85 -8.79 -3.54
N PHE A 427 -21.45 -9.68 -2.62
CA PHE A 427 -20.28 -10.53 -2.79
C PHE A 427 -20.41 -11.46 -4.00
N SER A 428 -21.60 -12.01 -4.23
CA SER A 428 -21.89 -12.89 -5.37
C SER A 428 -21.81 -12.14 -6.70
N CYS A 429 -22.34 -10.90 -6.73
CA CYS A 429 -22.33 -10.01 -7.90
C CYS A 429 -21.01 -9.26 -8.09
N TYR A 430 -20.09 -9.27 -7.12
CA TYR A 430 -18.82 -8.54 -7.18
C TYR A 430 -18.03 -8.80 -8.47
N PRO A 431 -17.95 -10.01 -9.07
CA PRO A 431 -17.29 -10.24 -10.35
C PRO A 431 -17.83 -9.42 -11.51
N LEU A 432 -19.11 -9.01 -11.47
CA LEU A 432 -19.73 -8.18 -12.52
C LEU A 432 -19.10 -6.77 -12.58
N LEU A 433 -18.54 -6.30 -11.47
CA LEU A 433 -17.86 -5.01 -11.38
C LEU A 433 -16.49 -4.99 -12.05
N ARG A 434 -16.00 -6.13 -12.56
CA ARG A 434 -14.65 -6.27 -13.15
C ARG A 434 -14.33 -5.22 -14.20
N ASN A 435 -15.30 -4.86 -15.01
CA ASN A 435 -15.13 -3.92 -16.12
C ASN A 435 -15.69 -2.52 -15.80
N LEU A 436 -16.19 -2.28 -14.60
CA LEU A 436 -16.89 -1.04 -14.25
C LEU A 436 -16.05 0.21 -14.53
N GLN A 437 -14.79 0.23 -14.08
CA GLN A 437 -13.88 1.35 -14.32
C GLN A 437 -13.66 1.59 -15.83
N ARG A 438 -13.43 0.53 -16.61
CA ARG A 438 -13.29 0.61 -18.06
C ARG A 438 -14.57 1.13 -18.71
N MET A 439 -15.73 0.66 -18.26
CA MET A 439 -17.04 1.12 -18.76
C MET A 439 -17.23 2.61 -18.49
N CYS A 440 -16.94 3.09 -17.28
CA CYS A 440 -17.02 4.52 -16.95
C CYS A 440 -16.13 5.38 -17.87
N VAL A 441 -14.88 4.94 -18.11
CA VAL A 441 -13.99 5.62 -19.07
C VAL A 441 -14.61 5.68 -20.46
N LEU A 442 -15.18 4.57 -20.96
CA LEU A 442 -15.82 4.51 -22.27
C LEU A 442 -17.09 5.39 -22.36
N TYR A 443 -17.89 5.43 -21.29
CA TYR A 443 -19.06 6.33 -21.23
C TYR A 443 -18.64 7.80 -21.22
N LEU A 444 -17.58 8.17 -20.51
CA LEU A 444 -17.05 9.53 -20.54
C LEU A 444 -16.57 9.96 -21.94
N TYR A 445 -16.12 9.03 -22.79
CA TYR A 445 -15.80 9.34 -24.18
C TYR A 445 -17.04 9.73 -25.01
N LYS A 446 -18.22 9.23 -24.67
CA LYS A 446 -19.47 9.55 -25.36
C LYS A 446 -20.03 10.92 -24.97
N ILE A 447 -19.63 11.47 -23.81
CA ILE A 447 -20.08 12.78 -23.32
C ILE A 447 -19.28 13.88 -24.02
N PRO A 448 -19.92 14.87 -24.68
CA PRO A 448 -19.22 16.03 -25.22
C PRO A 448 -18.38 16.72 -24.15
N ASN A 449 -17.18 17.18 -24.50
CA ASN A 449 -16.25 17.78 -23.54
C ASN A 449 -16.84 18.98 -22.80
N ILE A 450 -17.70 19.74 -23.45
CA ILE A 450 -18.37 20.91 -22.85
C ILE A 450 -19.38 20.54 -21.75
N LEU A 451 -19.96 19.33 -21.82
CA LEU A 451 -20.91 18.84 -20.82
C LEU A 451 -20.23 18.07 -19.65
N LYS A 452 -18.99 17.66 -19.82
CA LYS A 452 -18.27 16.90 -18.75
C LYS A 452 -18.19 17.66 -17.43
N PRO A 453 -17.85 18.97 -17.38
CA PRO A 453 -17.83 19.70 -16.11
C PRO A 453 -19.19 19.70 -15.40
N LEU A 454 -20.28 19.82 -16.16
CA LEU A 454 -21.64 19.79 -15.60
C LEU A 454 -21.98 18.43 -15.00
N VAL A 455 -21.69 17.35 -15.74
CA VAL A 455 -21.92 15.98 -15.27
C VAL A 455 -21.06 15.69 -14.03
N LEU A 456 -19.80 16.08 -14.05
CA LEU A 456 -18.89 15.91 -12.91
C LEU A 456 -19.34 16.72 -11.71
N GLY A 457 -19.75 17.98 -11.91
CA GLY A 457 -20.30 18.84 -10.86
C GLY A 457 -21.55 18.20 -10.23
N ALA A 458 -22.46 17.67 -11.03
CA ALA A 458 -23.64 16.96 -10.54
C ALA A 458 -23.27 15.71 -9.71
N ILE A 459 -22.31 14.90 -10.19
CA ILE A 459 -21.83 13.72 -9.44
C ILE A 459 -21.18 14.15 -8.11
N LEU A 460 -20.35 15.19 -8.13
CA LEU A 460 -19.70 15.69 -6.90
C LEU A 460 -20.72 16.28 -5.93
N CYS A 461 -21.77 16.98 -6.41
CA CYS A 461 -22.87 17.43 -5.55
C CYS A 461 -23.59 16.25 -4.88
N VAL A 462 -23.87 15.18 -5.65
CA VAL A 462 -24.48 13.96 -5.08
C VAL A 462 -23.54 13.34 -4.01
N ILE A 463 -22.26 13.22 -4.31
CA ILE A 463 -21.27 12.70 -3.32
C ILE A 463 -21.28 13.58 -2.07
N PHE A 464 -21.28 14.90 -2.22
CA PHE A 464 -21.26 15.85 -1.10
C PHE A 464 -22.53 15.73 -0.23
N VAL A 465 -23.71 15.58 -0.85
CA VAL A 465 -24.99 15.40 -0.12
C VAL A 465 -25.00 14.12 0.71
N PHE A 466 -24.40 13.05 0.19
CA PHE A 466 -24.31 11.77 0.88
C PHE A 466 -23.00 11.58 1.65
N MET A 467 -22.17 12.61 1.78
CA MET A 467 -20.91 12.51 2.53
C MET A 467 -21.21 12.48 4.04
N PRO A 468 -20.71 11.46 4.77
CA PRO A 468 -20.81 11.44 6.23
C PRO A 468 -20.03 12.58 6.88
N ASP A 469 -20.33 12.89 8.14
CA ASP A 469 -19.58 13.87 8.92
C ASP A 469 -18.14 13.36 9.18
N GLY A 470 -17.17 14.02 8.54
CA GLY A 470 -15.75 13.69 8.65
C GLY A 470 -15.28 12.62 7.67
N ILE A 471 -14.01 12.73 7.24
CA ILE A 471 -13.34 11.72 6.44
C ILE A 471 -12.42 10.92 7.37
N PRO A 472 -12.57 9.59 7.46
CA PRO A 472 -11.75 8.79 8.34
C PRO A 472 -10.27 8.93 7.98
N ASN A 473 -9.42 8.87 9.00
CA ASN A 473 -7.98 8.80 8.78
C ASN A 473 -7.66 7.58 7.92
N PHE A 474 -6.64 7.73 7.09
CA PHE A 474 -6.17 6.62 6.28
C PHE A 474 -5.61 5.52 7.19
N ILE A 475 -6.14 4.30 7.08
CA ILE A 475 -5.80 3.19 7.97
C ILE A 475 -4.28 2.95 8.00
N TYR A 476 -3.61 3.01 6.85
CA TYR A 476 -2.16 2.83 6.76
C TYR A 476 -1.31 4.04 7.22
N ALA A 477 -1.91 5.19 7.52
CA ALA A 477 -1.17 6.32 8.11
C ALA A 477 -0.93 6.17 9.61
N GLY A 478 -1.57 5.17 10.24
CA GLY A 478 -1.41 4.85 11.66
C GLY A 478 -0.41 3.71 11.94
N PHE A 479 0.28 3.22 10.92
CA PHE A 479 1.21 2.09 11.01
C PHE A 479 2.67 2.49 10.80
#